data_ba3f02fb239de53fb70f29ea728c0038
#
_entry.id   ba3f02fb239de53fb70f29ea728c0038
#
_cell.length_a   1.000
_cell.length_b   1.000
_cell.length_c   1.000
_cell.angle_alpha   90.00
_cell.angle_beta   90.00
_cell.angle_gamma   90.00
#
_symmetry.space_group_name_H-M   'P 1'
#
loop_
_entity.id
_entity.type
_entity.pdbx_description
1 polymer ?
#
loop_
_entity_poly.entity_id
_entity_poly.type
_entity_poly.pdbx_seq_one_letter_code
_entity_poly.pdbx_strand_id
1 'polypeptide(L)'
;MRADAARNREKVLDAARELFATQGFEVPLDEIAAKAGVGPGTVYRHFPTKQALFQAVTETRVSAMIASADEAADDPRQALFAFLTKMADEAAVKRDMSDAITVSPDLRKSLHKALGGLLQNAQEAGTVRGDVTATDLVVLMKGMLQSMHEGANPAVLLEIVLKGLQSSRNP
;
A
#
# COMPACT_ATOMS: atom_id res chain seq x y z
N MET A 1 20.42 18.43 15.81
CA MET A 1 19.73 19.09 14.68
C MET A 1 19.21 18.10 13.60
N ARG A 2 20.06 17.27 12.92
CA ARG A 2 19.55 16.32 11.89
C ARG A 2 18.69 15.20 12.50
N ALA A 3 19.08 14.65 13.63
CA ALA A 3 18.34 13.59 14.33
C ALA A 3 16.97 14.06 14.85
N ASP A 4 16.87 15.31 15.30
CA ASP A 4 15.60 15.88 15.78
C ASP A 4 14.64 16.14 14.62
N ALA A 5 15.15 16.59 13.47
CA ALA A 5 14.36 16.76 12.26
C ALA A 5 13.81 15.42 11.76
N ALA A 6 14.61 14.35 11.77
CA ALA A 6 14.17 13.01 11.40
C ALA A 6 13.07 12.49 12.35
N ARG A 7 13.28 12.60 13.67
CA ARG A 7 12.27 12.22 14.67
C ARG A 7 10.96 13.00 14.52
N ASN A 8 11.04 14.30 14.26
CA ASN A 8 9.85 15.10 14.06
C ASN A 8 9.10 14.71 12.78
N ARG A 9 9.84 14.39 11.71
CA ARG A 9 9.25 13.89 10.46
C ARG A 9 8.48 12.58 10.69
N GLU A 10 9.05 11.64 11.45
CA GLU A 10 8.40 10.37 11.80
C GLU A 10 7.13 10.60 12.63
N LYS A 11 7.17 11.45 13.66
CA LYS A 11 5.99 11.81 14.45
C LYS A 11 4.86 12.38 13.59
N VAL A 12 5.20 13.23 12.61
CA VAL A 12 4.21 13.79 11.67
C VAL A 12 3.61 12.70 10.78
N LEU A 13 4.42 11.78 10.28
CA LEU A 13 3.93 10.66 9.46
C LEU A 13 3.01 9.72 10.25
N ASP A 14 3.35 9.41 11.52
CA ASP A 14 2.53 8.57 12.37
C ASP A 14 1.19 9.23 12.72
N ALA A 15 1.21 10.51 13.10
CA ALA A 15 0.00 11.28 13.36
C ALA A 15 -0.88 11.40 12.12
N ALA A 16 -0.28 11.68 10.96
CA ALA A 16 -0.99 11.77 9.69
C ALA A 16 -1.61 10.43 9.30
N ARG A 17 -0.89 9.31 9.49
CA ARG A 17 -1.41 7.97 9.23
C ARG A 17 -2.69 7.69 9.99
N GLU A 18 -2.70 7.97 11.30
CA GLU A 18 -3.87 7.74 12.14
C GLU A 18 -5.04 8.66 11.77
N LEU A 19 -4.78 9.95 11.57
CA LEU A 19 -5.82 10.91 11.24
C LEU A 19 -6.41 10.69 9.85
N PHE A 20 -5.59 10.40 8.86
CA PHE A 20 -6.07 10.03 7.53
C PHE A 20 -6.89 8.74 7.54
N ALA A 21 -6.56 7.77 8.39
CA ALA A 21 -7.32 6.54 8.51
C ALA A 21 -8.69 6.73 9.18
N THR A 22 -8.80 7.66 10.13
CA THR A 22 -10.03 7.85 10.96
C THR A 22 -10.92 8.97 10.46
N GLN A 23 -10.35 10.05 9.89
CA GLN A 23 -11.06 11.25 9.49
C GLN A 23 -11.01 11.51 7.97
N GLY A 24 -10.22 10.71 7.22
CA GLY A 24 -10.05 10.90 5.79
C GLY A 24 -9.06 12.01 5.43
N PHE A 25 -9.03 12.35 4.13
CA PHE A 25 -8.05 13.32 3.60
C PHE A 25 -8.36 14.78 4.02
N GLU A 26 -9.59 15.08 4.42
CA GLU A 26 -10.00 16.47 4.73
C GLU A 26 -9.41 17.00 6.03
N VAL A 27 -8.81 16.15 6.88
CA VAL A 27 -8.18 16.57 8.14
C VAL A 27 -7.16 17.70 7.92
N PRO A 28 -7.23 18.81 8.71
CA PRO A 28 -6.31 19.95 8.58
C PRO A 28 -4.87 19.57 8.96
N LEU A 29 -3.87 20.15 8.29
CA LEU A 29 -2.45 19.96 8.65
C LEU A 29 -2.13 20.43 10.07
N ASP A 30 -2.84 21.44 10.58
CA ASP A 30 -2.65 21.96 11.94
C ASP A 30 -3.11 20.95 13.01
N GLU A 31 -4.14 20.15 12.73
CA GLU A 31 -4.56 19.05 13.59
C GLU A 31 -3.51 17.92 13.61
N ILE A 32 -2.93 17.62 12.44
CA ILE A 32 -1.83 16.66 12.35
C ILE A 32 -0.61 17.16 13.14
N ALA A 33 -0.27 18.45 13.04
CA ALA A 33 0.81 19.06 13.81
C ALA A 33 0.57 18.95 15.32
N ALA A 34 -0.64 19.28 15.78
CA ALA A 34 -1.04 19.18 17.17
C ALA A 34 -0.92 17.74 17.69
N LYS A 35 -1.44 16.74 16.93
CA LYS A 35 -1.34 15.32 17.28
C LYS A 35 0.10 14.84 17.31
N ALA A 36 0.95 15.30 16.39
CA ALA A 36 2.38 14.96 16.34
C ALA A 36 3.21 15.64 17.44
N GLY A 37 2.64 16.62 18.16
CA GLY A 37 3.35 17.40 19.18
C GLY A 37 4.44 18.29 18.58
N VAL A 38 4.23 18.81 17.36
CA VAL A 38 5.16 19.72 16.66
C VAL A 38 4.44 21.00 16.24
N GLY A 39 5.21 22.06 16.02
CA GLY A 39 4.64 23.31 15.50
C GLY A 39 4.21 23.15 14.04
N PRO A 40 3.14 23.87 13.56
CA PRO A 40 2.67 23.82 12.18
C PRO A 40 3.79 24.11 11.15
N GLY A 41 4.66 25.08 11.44
CA GLY A 41 5.82 25.40 10.60
C GLY A 41 6.80 24.25 10.42
N THR A 42 6.84 23.30 11.35
CA THR A 42 7.64 22.06 11.22
C THR A 42 7.02 21.13 10.19
N VAL A 43 5.68 20.98 10.20
CA VAL A 43 4.96 20.18 9.22
C VAL A 43 5.16 20.73 7.82
N TYR A 44 4.90 22.04 7.61
CA TYR A 44 5.06 22.68 6.29
C TYR A 44 6.50 22.65 5.76
N ARG A 45 7.49 22.64 6.65
CA ARG A 45 8.91 22.53 6.23
C ARG A 45 9.23 21.15 5.68
N HIS A 46 8.65 20.08 6.23
CA HIS A 46 8.85 18.71 5.77
C HIS A 46 7.91 18.32 4.63
N PHE A 47 6.70 18.84 4.65
CA PHE A 47 5.62 18.51 3.73
C PHE A 47 4.91 19.79 3.29
N PRO A 48 5.34 20.41 2.17
CA PRO A 48 4.81 21.70 1.72
C PRO A 48 3.32 21.70 1.40
N THR A 49 2.77 20.54 1.09
CA THR A 49 1.33 20.34 0.79
C THR A 49 0.77 19.13 1.53
N LYS A 50 -0.55 19.10 1.70
CA LYS A 50 -1.25 17.92 2.27
C LYS A 50 -1.04 16.69 1.37
N GLN A 51 -1.03 16.86 0.06
CA GLN A 51 -0.74 15.80 -0.91
C GLN A 51 0.66 15.21 -0.71
N ALA A 52 1.69 16.06 -0.48
CA ALA A 52 3.05 15.59 -0.22
C ALA A 52 3.14 14.78 1.07
N LEU A 53 2.43 15.19 2.13
CA LEU A 53 2.36 14.41 3.37
C LEU A 53 1.64 13.08 3.16
N PHE A 54 0.51 13.10 2.45
CA PHE A 54 -0.25 11.90 2.16
C PHE A 54 0.53 10.90 1.30
N GLN A 55 1.23 11.39 0.26
CA GLN A 55 2.12 10.58 -0.55
C GLN A 55 3.19 9.91 0.30
N ALA A 56 3.84 10.66 1.20
CA ALA A 56 4.88 10.12 2.08
C ALA A 56 4.33 9.05 3.05
N VAL A 57 3.13 9.24 3.60
CA VAL A 57 2.43 8.22 4.41
C VAL A 57 2.17 6.96 3.58
N THR A 58 1.67 7.12 2.36
CA THR A 58 1.39 5.98 1.46
C THR A 58 2.66 5.22 1.10
N GLU A 59 3.74 5.94 0.77
CA GLU A 59 5.05 5.34 0.44
C GLU A 59 5.63 4.56 1.63
N THR A 60 5.53 5.10 2.85
CA THR A 60 5.98 4.41 4.07
C THR A 60 5.21 3.11 4.29
N ARG A 61 3.88 3.13 4.09
CA ARG A 61 3.03 1.94 4.24
C ARG A 61 3.33 0.88 3.21
N VAL A 62 3.44 1.25 1.94
CA VAL A 62 3.77 0.30 0.86
C VAL A 62 5.16 -0.30 1.08
N SER A 63 6.13 0.51 1.51
CA SER A 63 7.48 0.02 1.84
C SER A 63 7.45 -0.99 2.99
N ALA A 64 6.67 -0.73 4.04
CA ALA A 64 6.51 -1.66 5.16
C ALA A 64 5.81 -2.96 4.73
N MET A 65 4.84 -2.88 3.82
CA MET A 65 4.19 -4.08 3.25
C MET A 65 5.17 -4.92 2.43
N ILE A 66 6.01 -4.28 1.62
CA ILE A 66 7.06 -4.96 0.84
C ILE A 66 8.02 -5.68 1.79
N ALA A 67 8.50 -5.01 2.85
CA ALA A 67 9.38 -5.61 3.83
C ALA A 67 8.73 -6.80 4.55
N SER A 68 7.47 -6.68 4.95
CA SER A 68 6.74 -7.79 5.61
C SER A 68 6.45 -8.97 4.67
N ALA A 69 6.40 -8.75 3.36
CA ALA A 69 6.23 -9.81 2.39
C ALA A 69 7.50 -10.67 2.25
N ASP A 70 8.67 -10.04 2.33
CA ASP A 70 9.95 -10.74 2.33
C ASP A 70 10.14 -11.59 3.61
N GLU A 71 9.60 -11.13 4.77
CA GLU A 71 9.64 -11.86 6.05
C GLU A 71 8.61 -12.99 6.13
N ALA A 72 7.47 -12.87 5.46
CA ALA A 72 6.39 -13.87 5.45
C ALA A 72 6.66 -15.08 4.53
N ALA A 73 7.90 -15.25 4.05
CA ALA A 73 8.30 -16.31 3.12
C ALA A 73 8.27 -17.74 3.72
N ASP A 74 7.84 -17.91 4.98
CA ASP A 74 7.73 -19.23 5.62
C ASP A 74 6.66 -20.14 4.95
N ASP A 75 5.64 -19.56 4.29
CA ASP A 75 4.70 -20.29 3.44
C ASP A 75 4.52 -19.58 2.09
N PRO A 76 5.34 -19.92 1.08
CA PRO A 76 5.25 -19.34 -0.25
C PRO A 76 3.87 -19.48 -0.91
N ARG A 77 3.09 -20.50 -0.48
CA ARG A 77 1.75 -20.77 -1.01
C ARG A 77 0.75 -19.69 -0.62
N GLN A 78 0.91 -19.10 0.55
CA GLN A 78 -0.02 -18.12 1.10
C GLN A 78 0.51 -16.67 1.01
N ALA A 79 1.84 -16.49 0.91
CA ALA A 79 2.47 -15.17 0.98
C ALA A 79 1.94 -14.19 -0.07
N LEU A 80 1.81 -14.62 -1.33
CA LEU A 80 1.25 -13.77 -2.39
C LEU A 80 -0.20 -13.37 -2.10
N PHE A 81 -1.04 -14.33 -1.71
CA PHE A 81 -2.46 -14.07 -1.43
C PHE A 81 -2.64 -13.14 -0.22
N ALA A 82 -1.86 -13.35 0.84
CA ALA A 82 -1.85 -12.48 2.01
C ALA A 82 -1.41 -11.06 1.65
N PHE A 83 -0.39 -10.91 0.81
CA PHE A 83 0.07 -9.61 0.33
C PHE A 83 -1.02 -8.89 -0.49
N LEU A 84 -1.67 -9.58 -1.45
CA LEU A 84 -2.74 -9.00 -2.26
C LEU A 84 -3.95 -8.61 -1.40
N THR A 85 -4.31 -9.43 -0.42
CA THR A 85 -5.39 -9.13 0.55
C THR A 85 -5.06 -7.88 1.33
N LYS A 86 -3.88 -7.81 1.92
CA LYS A 86 -3.43 -6.64 2.68
C LYS A 86 -3.42 -5.37 1.84
N MET A 87 -2.98 -5.45 0.58
CA MET A 87 -3.06 -4.30 -0.36
C MET A 87 -4.50 -3.86 -0.61
N ALA A 88 -5.42 -4.80 -0.81
CA ALA A 88 -6.82 -4.50 -1.03
C ALA A 88 -7.48 -3.86 0.19
N ASP A 89 -7.23 -4.39 1.40
CA ASP A 89 -7.74 -3.84 2.66
C ASP A 89 -7.24 -2.41 2.91
N GLU A 90 -5.96 -2.17 2.67
CA GLU A 90 -5.35 -0.86 2.77
C GLU A 90 -5.98 0.16 1.81
N ALA A 91 -6.31 -0.27 0.61
CA ALA A 91 -6.94 0.57 -0.40
C ALA A 91 -8.43 0.82 -0.11
N ALA A 92 -9.14 -0.16 0.44
CA ALA A 92 -10.56 -0.03 0.79
C ALA A 92 -10.81 1.08 1.82
N VAL A 93 -9.88 1.27 2.76
CA VAL A 93 -9.91 2.35 3.77
C VAL A 93 -9.76 3.74 3.14
N LYS A 94 -9.21 3.83 1.92
CA LYS A 94 -8.84 5.10 1.26
C LYS A 94 -9.76 5.50 0.10
N ARG A 95 -11.00 5.03 0.10
CA ARG A 95 -11.95 5.18 -1.02
C ARG A 95 -12.11 6.62 -1.53
N ASP A 96 -11.95 7.63 -0.66
CA ASP A 96 -12.16 9.05 -1.01
C ASP A 96 -10.89 9.76 -1.54
N MET A 97 -9.79 9.04 -1.81
CA MET A 97 -8.46 9.65 -1.94
C MET A 97 -7.70 9.26 -3.23
N SER A 98 -8.36 8.67 -4.23
CA SER A 98 -7.71 8.03 -5.38
C SER A 98 -6.88 8.95 -6.26
N ASP A 99 -7.30 10.20 -6.45
CA ASP A 99 -6.64 11.15 -7.35
C ASP A 99 -5.29 11.67 -6.81
N ALA A 100 -5.03 11.48 -5.51
CA ALA A 100 -3.81 11.96 -4.85
C ALA A 100 -2.69 10.91 -4.80
N ILE A 101 -2.93 9.65 -5.18
CA ILE A 101 -1.94 8.58 -5.01
C ILE A 101 -1.04 8.49 -6.24
N THR A 102 0.01 9.29 -6.27
CA THR A 102 1.14 9.08 -7.18
C THR A 102 2.25 8.35 -6.43
N VAL A 103 2.44 7.08 -6.72
CA VAL A 103 3.55 6.29 -6.18
C VAL A 103 4.83 6.69 -6.91
N SER A 104 5.92 6.96 -6.16
CA SER A 104 7.21 7.30 -6.75
C SER A 104 7.72 6.19 -7.69
N PRO A 105 8.51 6.52 -8.73
CA PRO A 105 9.07 5.52 -9.63
C PRO A 105 9.88 4.43 -8.90
N ASP A 106 10.63 4.80 -7.88
CA ASP A 106 11.45 3.87 -7.10
C ASP A 106 10.59 2.90 -6.28
N LEU A 107 9.53 3.40 -5.63
CA LEU A 107 8.60 2.56 -4.89
C LEU A 107 7.82 1.63 -5.84
N ARG A 108 7.45 2.12 -7.01
CA ARG A 108 6.81 1.28 -8.05
C ARG A 108 7.71 0.15 -8.49
N LYS A 109 9.00 0.42 -8.69
CA LYS A 109 10.02 -0.59 -9.04
C LYS A 109 10.18 -1.62 -7.91
N SER A 110 10.24 -1.16 -6.66
CA SER A 110 10.35 -2.03 -5.47
C SER A 110 9.12 -2.92 -5.31
N LEU A 111 7.93 -2.36 -5.50
CA LEU A 111 6.66 -3.11 -5.48
C LEU A 111 6.61 -4.17 -6.59
N HIS A 112 7.02 -3.81 -7.81
CA HIS A 112 7.07 -4.74 -8.92
C HIS A 112 8.03 -5.90 -8.67
N LYS A 113 9.20 -5.61 -8.09
CA LYS A 113 10.19 -6.64 -7.70
C LYS A 113 9.64 -7.57 -6.62
N ALA A 114 9.03 -7.03 -5.57
CA ALA A 114 8.45 -7.83 -4.48
C ALA A 114 7.32 -8.74 -4.99
N LEU A 115 6.39 -8.18 -5.79
CA LEU A 115 5.31 -8.97 -6.42
C LEU A 115 5.87 -10.06 -7.33
N GLY A 116 6.94 -9.76 -8.08
CA GLY A 116 7.60 -10.74 -8.94
C GLY A 116 8.18 -11.91 -8.16
N GLY A 117 8.85 -11.64 -7.03
CA GLY A 117 9.38 -12.68 -6.14
C GLY A 117 8.30 -13.55 -5.52
N LEU A 118 7.25 -12.91 -4.96
CA LEU A 118 6.11 -13.63 -4.38
C LEU A 118 5.39 -14.50 -5.42
N LEU A 119 5.19 -13.95 -6.62
CA LEU A 119 4.56 -14.67 -7.71
C LEU A 119 5.37 -15.90 -8.15
N GLN A 120 6.67 -15.73 -8.33
CA GLN A 120 7.58 -16.83 -8.71
C GLN A 120 7.52 -17.95 -7.67
N ASN A 121 7.65 -17.62 -6.38
CA ASN A 121 7.59 -18.60 -5.30
C ASN A 121 6.24 -19.35 -5.27
N ALA A 122 5.12 -18.64 -5.49
CA ALA A 122 3.80 -19.24 -5.54
C ALA A 122 3.59 -20.13 -6.78
N GLN A 123 4.16 -19.77 -7.92
CA GLN A 123 4.14 -20.58 -9.16
C GLN A 123 5.01 -21.84 -9.01
N GLU A 124 6.19 -21.73 -8.43
CA GLU A 124 7.06 -22.89 -8.14
C GLU A 124 6.42 -23.85 -7.13
N ALA A 125 5.66 -23.31 -6.15
CA ALA A 125 4.86 -24.11 -5.23
C ALA A 125 3.58 -24.71 -5.86
N GLY A 126 3.27 -24.37 -7.12
CA GLY A 126 2.10 -24.86 -7.85
C GLY A 126 0.75 -24.29 -7.40
N THR A 127 0.73 -23.25 -6.57
CA THR A 127 -0.50 -22.62 -6.06
C THR A 127 -1.08 -21.58 -7.00
N VAL A 128 -0.23 -20.96 -7.82
CA VAL A 128 -0.61 -19.96 -8.80
C VAL A 128 -0.32 -20.46 -10.23
N ARG A 129 -1.19 -20.10 -11.17
CA ARG A 129 -1.04 -20.44 -12.59
C ARG A 129 0.22 -19.82 -13.18
N GLY A 130 0.91 -20.57 -14.05
CA GLY A 130 2.24 -20.20 -14.55
C GLY A 130 2.27 -19.19 -15.70
N ASP A 131 1.11 -18.80 -16.23
CA ASP A 131 0.96 -17.87 -17.37
C ASP A 131 0.76 -16.41 -16.95
N VAL A 132 0.77 -16.10 -15.64
CA VAL A 132 0.66 -14.75 -15.08
C VAL A 132 2.05 -14.17 -14.84
N THR A 133 2.23 -12.90 -15.17
CA THR A 133 3.46 -12.13 -14.92
C THR A 133 3.28 -11.11 -13.80
N ALA A 134 4.41 -10.61 -13.25
CA ALA A 134 4.36 -9.51 -12.27
C ALA A 134 3.70 -8.25 -12.84
N THR A 135 3.87 -8.00 -14.14
CA THR A 135 3.23 -6.88 -14.83
C THR A 135 1.71 -7.05 -14.85
N ASP A 136 1.23 -8.26 -15.13
CA ASP A 136 -0.22 -8.55 -15.10
C ASP A 136 -0.81 -8.32 -13.73
N LEU A 137 -0.13 -8.75 -12.67
CA LEU A 137 -0.55 -8.49 -11.29
C LEU A 137 -0.63 -7.00 -10.98
N VAL A 138 0.38 -6.22 -11.38
CA VAL A 138 0.37 -4.77 -11.16
C VAL A 138 -0.77 -4.08 -11.89
N VAL A 139 -1.04 -4.46 -13.14
CA VAL A 139 -2.14 -3.91 -13.94
C VAL A 139 -3.49 -4.33 -13.35
N LEU A 140 -3.63 -5.59 -12.97
CA LEU A 140 -4.85 -6.12 -12.35
C LEU A 140 -5.15 -5.43 -11.03
N MET A 141 -4.14 -5.25 -10.16
CA MET A 141 -4.30 -4.53 -8.89
C MET A 141 -4.70 -3.08 -9.11
N LYS A 142 -4.13 -2.38 -10.08
CA LYS A 142 -4.55 -1.01 -10.41
C LYS A 142 -6.01 -0.97 -10.85
N GLY A 143 -6.43 -1.87 -11.72
CA GLY A 143 -7.82 -1.95 -12.17
C GLY A 143 -8.77 -2.24 -11.02
N MET A 144 -8.40 -3.15 -10.11
CA MET A 144 -9.16 -3.45 -8.91
C MET A 144 -9.28 -2.22 -7.99
N LEU A 145 -8.19 -1.53 -7.71
CA LEU A 145 -8.18 -0.32 -6.88
C LEU A 145 -9.06 0.78 -7.49
N GLN A 146 -9.00 0.98 -8.80
CA GLN A 146 -9.84 1.93 -9.52
C GLN A 146 -11.33 1.55 -9.41
N SER A 147 -11.68 0.28 -9.62
CA SER A 147 -13.06 -0.19 -9.51
C SER A 147 -13.60 -0.05 -8.08
N MET A 148 -12.77 -0.27 -7.06
CA MET A 148 -13.14 -0.05 -5.66
C MET A 148 -13.43 1.43 -5.39
N HIS A 149 -12.67 2.32 -6.00
CA HIS A 149 -12.92 3.76 -5.93
C HIS A 149 -14.26 4.14 -6.58
N GLU A 150 -14.61 3.53 -7.69
CA GLU A 150 -15.89 3.71 -8.38
C GLU A 150 -17.09 3.04 -7.66
N GLY A 151 -16.86 2.46 -6.48
CA GLY A 151 -17.91 1.89 -5.63
C GLY A 151 -18.08 0.38 -5.72
N ALA A 152 -17.22 -0.33 -6.43
CA ALA A 152 -17.26 -1.79 -6.45
C ALA A 152 -16.95 -2.39 -5.07
N ASN A 153 -17.52 -3.56 -4.77
CA ASN A 153 -17.31 -4.25 -3.50
C ASN A 153 -15.89 -4.84 -3.44
N PRO A 154 -15.03 -4.37 -2.49
CA PRO A 154 -13.64 -4.82 -2.39
C PRO A 154 -13.52 -6.34 -2.18
N ALA A 155 -14.35 -6.93 -1.33
CA ALA A 155 -14.28 -8.35 -1.01
C ALA A 155 -14.60 -9.22 -2.22
N VAL A 156 -15.59 -8.82 -3.03
CA VAL A 156 -15.96 -9.55 -4.25
C VAL A 156 -14.85 -9.47 -5.30
N LEU A 157 -14.29 -8.27 -5.52
CA LEU A 157 -13.19 -8.08 -6.47
C LEU A 157 -11.96 -8.89 -6.07
N LEU A 158 -11.59 -8.84 -4.78
CA LEU A 158 -10.46 -9.59 -4.25
C LEU A 158 -10.68 -11.09 -4.43
N GLU A 159 -11.87 -11.61 -4.11
CA GLU A 159 -12.21 -13.02 -4.27
C GLU A 159 -12.08 -13.47 -5.74
N ILE A 160 -12.56 -12.66 -6.68
CA ILE A 160 -12.43 -12.93 -8.13
C ILE A 160 -10.95 -13.01 -8.53
N VAL A 161 -10.15 -12.04 -8.09
CA VAL A 161 -8.71 -12.00 -8.38
C VAL A 161 -8.01 -13.22 -7.80
N LEU A 162 -8.21 -13.53 -6.52
CA LEU A 162 -7.55 -14.64 -5.85
C LEU A 162 -7.94 -15.99 -6.47
N LYS A 163 -9.21 -16.20 -6.78
CA LYS A 163 -9.67 -17.40 -7.48
C LYS A 163 -9.11 -17.51 -8.91
N GLY A 164 -9.04 -16.38 -9.63
CA GLY A 164 -8.49 -16.36 -10.98
C GLY A 164 -6.99 -16.65 -11.05
N LEU A 165 -6.25 -16.39 -9.97
CA LEU A 165 -4.82 -16.68 -9.86
C LEU A 165 -4.52 -18.13 -9.49
N GLN A 166 -5.46 -18.86 -8.90
CA GLN A 166 -5.22 -20.25 -8.48
C GLN A 166 -4.90 -21.14 -9.67
N SER A 167 -3.95 -22.05 -9.46
CA SER A 167 -3.64 -23.09 -10.45
C SER A 167 -4.84 -24.00 -10.67
N SER A 168 -5.19 -24.26 -11.93
CA SER A 168 -6.24 -25.22 -12.30
C SER A 168 -5.83 -26.69 -12.08
N ARG A 169 -4.60 -26.94 -11.65
CA ARG A 169 -4.15 -28.28 -11.25
C ARG A 169 -4.68 -28.60 -9.87
N ASN A 170 -5.86 -29.18 -9.85
CA ASN A 170 -6.29 -30.01 -8.73
C ASN A 170 -5.31 -31.20 -8.61
N PRO A 171 -4.89 -31.60 -7.41
CA PRO A 171 -3.99 -32.73 -7.21
C PRO A 171 -4.53 -34.03 -7.75
#